data_0dd87fcfa13c61849b167d554460b665
#
_entry.id   0dd87fcfa13c61849b167d554460b665
#
_cell.length_a   1.000
_cell.length_b   1.000
_cell.length_c   1.000
_cell.angle_alpha   90.00
_cell.angle_beta   90.00
_cell.angle_gamma   90.00
#
_symmetry.space_group_name_H-M   'P 1'
#
loop_
_entity.id
_entity.type
_entity.pdbx_description
1 polymer ?
#
loop_
_entity_poly.entity_id
_entity_poly.type
_entity_poly.pdbx_seq_one_letter_code
_entity_poly.pdbx_strand_id
1 'polypeptide(L)'
;MYDVIIVGAGPAGATAALYAERNNLSCIVLDKAIFPRDKICGDALSGKSVRIMEELDLTSGVEKLDGSEINRITFGGPNHSHFDVHLKGNNKNNFITKGYVIPRKTFDYFLFKKAKNSTEILEGFKVKDLIYEKDKPAGIRGINRDGKEQVIEAPIILGCDGANSIVARKLDAYKRGMDNTAVAIRCYYEGVEGLSNQIELHYISEVKPGYFWLFPAGNNRANIGIGLSKNDAKKEDRTLSKIMEEVTQSKYFRSRFSNARPLEKPKGWNLPMGSIRRKNHGDGFMLL
;
A
#
# COMPACT_ATOMS: atom_id res chain seq x y z
N MET A 1 14.42 -19.77 19.28
CA MET A 1 13.64 -18.65 19.85
C MET A 1 13.85 -17.48 18.90
N TYR A 2 12.80 -16.77 18.50
CA TYR A 2 12.92 -15.59 17.62
C TYR A 2 13.14 -14.33 18.44
N ASP A 3 13.89 -13.37 17.89
CA ASP A 3 14.02 -12.03 18.47
C ASP A 3 12.79 -11.18 18.16
N VAL A 4 12.17 -11.43 16.98
CA VAL A 4 11.06 -10.62 16.49
C VAL A 4 9.99 -11.47 15.81
N ILE A 5 8.72 -11.23 16.16
CA ILE A 5 7.57 -11.69 15.38
C ILE A 5 7.08 -10.54 14.50
N ILE A 6 6.96 -10.77 13.20
CA ILE A 6 6.43 -9.82 12.23
C ILE A 6 5.04 -10.28 11.78
N VAL A 7 4.01 -9.51 12.08
CA VAL A 7 2.64 -9.82 11.69
C VAL A 7 2.27 -9.08 10.42
N GLY A 8 2.13 -9.80 9.31
CA GLY A 8 1.88 -9.28 7.96
C GLY A 8 3.13 -9.34 7.07
N ALA A 9 3.04 -10.06 5.94
CA ALA A 9 4.09 -10.19 4.93
C ALA A 9 3.91 -9.23 3.73
N GLY A 10 3.16 -8.14 3.91
CA GLY A 10 3.08 -7.05 2.94
C GLY A 10 4.40 -6.27 2.86
N PRO A 11 4.45 -5.14 2.12
CA PRO A 11 5.70 -4.37 1.95
C PRO A 11 6.36 -4.01 3.28
N ALA A 12 5.60 -3.58 4.28
CA ALA A 12 6.15 -3.24 5.59
C ALA A 12 6.82 -4.45 6.26
N GLY A 13 6.14 -5.59 6.33
CA GLY A 13 6.68 -6.78 7.01
C GLY A 13 7.81 -7.46 6.25
N ALA A 14 7.71 -7.55 4.92
CA ALA A 14 8.81 -8.09 4.12
C ALA A 14 10.07 -7.21 4.22
N THR A 15 9.90 -5.87 4.18
CA THR A 15 10.99 -4.93 4.39
C THR A 15 11.58 -5.04 5.81
N ALA A 16 10.73 -5.16 6.84
CA ALA A 16 11.19 -5.35 8.21
C ALA A 16 12.01 -6.64 8.38
N ALA A 17 11.60 -7.73 7.72
CA ALA A 17 12.34 -8.99 7.71
C ALA A 17 13.73 -8.84 7.08
N LEU A 18 13.82 -8.12 5.95
CA LEU A 18 15.11 -7.84 5.30
C LEU A 18 16.05 -6.97 6.17
N TYR A 19 15.49 -6.00 6.91
CA TYR A 19 16.27 -5.24 7.89
C TYR A 19 16.67 -6.09 9.11
N ALA A 20 15.81 -6.99 9.57
CA ALA A 20 16.15 -7.93 10.65
C ALA A 20 17.34 -8.81 10.25
N GLU A 21 17.32 -9.38 9.04
CA GLU A 21 18.44 -10.13 8.48
C GLU A 21 19.74 -9.31 8.45
N ARG A 22 19.70 -8.07 7.93
CA ARG A 22 20.89 -7.18 7.90
C ARG A 22 21.48 -6.89 9.28
N ASN A 23 20.67 -6.98 10.31
CA ASN A 23 21.07 -6.74 11.70
C ASN A 23 21.27 -8.03 12.50
N ASN A 24 21.32 -9.18 11.84
CA ASN A 24 21.50 -10.51 12.46
C ASN A 24 20.43 -10.83 13.53
N LEU A 25 19.20 -10.33 13.34
CA LEU A 25 18.06 -10.63 14.20
C LEU A 25 17.28 -11.82 13.62
N SER A 26 17.00 -12.82 14.44
CA SER A 26 16.13 -13.92 14.08
C SER A 26 14.67 -13.46 14.09
N CYS A 27 13.96 -13.65 12.98
CA CYS A 27 12.55 -13.28 12.93
C CYS A 27 11.69 -14.34 12.24
N ILE A 28 10.40 -14.33 12.58
CA ILE A 28 9.37 -15.07 11.89
C ILE A 28 8.31 -14.13 11.37
N VAL A 29 7.88 -14.32 10.13
CA VAL A 29 6.82 -13.52 9.50
C VAL A 29 5.55 -14.34 9.38
N LEU A 30 4.42 -13.76 9.77
CA LEU A 30 3.12 -14.42 9.78
C LEU A 30 2.15 -13.66 8.87
N ASP A 31 1.59 -14.32 7.88
CA ASP A 31 0.53 -13.70 7.06
C ASP A 31 -0.66 -14.66 6.87
N LYS A 32 -1.86 -14.10 6.96
CA LYS A 32 -3.11 -14.87 6.72
C LYS A 32 -3.34 -15.21 5.25
N ALA A 33 -2.70 -14.50 4.34
CA ALA A 33 -2.80 -14.74 2.90
C ALA A 33 -1.79 -15.76 2.42
N ILE A 34 -2.04 -16.31 1.25
CA ILE A 34 -1.09 -17.08 0.44
C ILE A 34 -0.62 -16.17 -0.69
N PHE A 35 0.66 -16.07 -0.91
CA PHE A 35 1.27 -15.25 -1.95
C PHE A 35 1.45 -16.02 -3.27
N PRO A 36 1.31 -15.35 -4.45
CA PRO A 36 1.04 -13.92 -4.64
C PRO A 36 -0.43 -13.56 -4.40
N ARG A 37 -0.68 -12.45 -3.69
CA ARG A 37 -2.01 -11.91 -3.45
C ARG A 37 -2.13 -10.46 -3.93
N ASP A 38 -3.32 -10.04 -4.31
CA ASP A 38 -3.61 -8.64 -4.61
C ASP A 38 -3.84 -7.81 -3.34
N LYS A 39 -3.61 -6.51 -3.44
CA LYS A 39 -3.91 -5.52 -2.39
C LYS A 39 -4.38 -4.22 -3.05
N ILE A 40 -5.58 -3.78 -2.68
CA ILE A 40 -6.16 -2.55 -3.22
C ILE A 40 -5.26 -1.36 -2.88
N CYS A 41 -4.73 -0.68 -3.91
CA CYS A 41 -3.76 0.41 -3.83
C CYS A 41 -3.71 1.14 -5.18
N GLY A 42 -3.19 2.37 -5.20
CA GLY A 42 -2.79 3.07 -6.44
C GLY A 42 -1.46 2.60 -7.02
N ASP A 43 -0.73 1.68 -6.33
CA ASP A 43 0.50 1.03 -6.79
C ASP A 43 1.74 1.91 -6.92
N ALA A 44 1.63 3.21 -6.63
CA ALA A 44 2.75 4.12 -6.73
C ALA A 44 3.77 3.91 -5.60
N LEU A 45 5.03 3.79 -5.97
CA LEU A 45 6.19 3.73 -5.09
C LEU A 45 6.84 5.10 -5.08
N SER A 46 6.71 5.79 -3.95
CA SER A 46 7.26 7.13 -3.76
C SER A 46 8.77 7.12 -3.58
N GLY A 47 9.36 8.29 -3.59
CA GLY A 47 10.78 8.47 -3.41
C GLY A 47 11.36 7.85 -2.14
N LYS A 48 10.62 7.85 -1.04
CA LYS A 48 11.06 7.17 0.20
C LYS A 48 11.14 5.65 0.02
N SER A 49 10.18 5.06 -0.70
CA SER A 49 10.20 3.62 -0.99
C SER A 49 11.35 3.25 -1.92
N VAL A 50 11.64 4.08 -2.93
CA VAL A 50 12.79 3.88 -3.83
C VAL A 50 14.09 3.90 -3.05
N ARG A 51 14.27 4.85 -2.13
CA ARG A 51 15.47 4.92 -1.27
C ARG A 51 15.66 3.68 -0.41
N ILE A 52 14.58 3.15 0.18
CA ILE A 52 14.64 1.89 0.95
C ILE A 52 15.07 0.72 0.03
N MET A 53 14.60 0.69 -1.22
CA MET A 53 15.00 -0.35 -2.17
C MET A 53 16.47 -0.23 -2.59
N GLU A 54 16.97 1.00 -2.75
CA GLU A 54 18.39 1.27 -2.98
C GLU A 54 19.22 0.79 -1.78
N GLU A 55 18.82 1.15 -0.58
CA GLU A 55 19.49 0.75 0.68
C GLU A 55 19.51 -0.78 0.87
N LEU A 56 18.49 -1.48 0.43
CA LEU A 56 18.38 -2.95 0.50
C LEU A 56 18.90 -3.68 -0.74
N ASP A 57 19.55 -3.00 -1.69
CA ASP A 57 20.09 -3.56 -2.94
C ASP A 57 19.01 -4.24 -3.81
N LEU A 58 17.77 -3.73 -3.78
CA LEU A 58 16.63 -4.30 -4.48
C LEU A 58 16.32 -3.61 -5.82
N THR A 59 16.94 -2.48 -6.13
CA THR A 59 16.61 -1.61 -7.27
C THR A 59 16.65 -2.37 -8.61
N SER A 60 17.71 -3.12 -8.86
CA SER A 60 17.86 -3.89 -10.11
C SER A 60 16.80 -4.98 -10.29
N GLY A 61 16.26 -5.49 -9.18
CA GLY A 61 15.15 -6.45 -9.20
C GLY A 61 13.81 -5.76 -9.45
N VAL A 62 13.60 -4.59 -8.84
CA VAL A 62 12.38 -3.79 -9.02
C VAL A 62 12.24 -3.30 -10.45
N GLU A 63 13.32 -2.84 -11.08
CA GLU A 63 13.35 -2.38 -12.47
C GLU A 63 12.97 -3.45 -13.51
N LYS A 64 13.08 -4.71 -13.16
CA LYS A 64 12.68 -5.84 -14.02
C LYS A 64 11.22 -6.25 -13.84
N LEU A 65 10.51 -5.67 -12.88
CA LEU A 65 9.11 -5.99 -12.66
C LEU A 65 8.21 -5.33 -13.71
N ASP A 66 7.11 -5.99 -14.01
CA ASP A 66 6.06 -5.41 -14.84
C ASP A 66 5.42 -4.22 -14.12
N GLY A 67 5.66 -3.02 -14.65
CA GLY A 67 5.24 -1.75 -14.10
C GLY A 67 5.72 -0.59 -14.97
N SER A 68 5.62 0.63 -14.48
CA SER A 68 6.08 1.83 -15.14
C SER A 68 7.06 2.60 -14.28
N GLU A 69 8.18 3.06 -14.86
CA GLU A 69 9.03 4.07 -14.24
C GLU A 69 8.38 5.44 -14.36
N ILE A 70 8.45 6.23 -13.31
CA ILE A 70 7.83 7.55 -13.20
C ILE A 70 8.90 8.60 -12.94
N ASN A 71 8.91 9.63 -13.75
CA ASN A 71 9.81 10.78 -13.63
C ASN A 71 9.08 12.12 -13.50
N ARG A 72 7.73 12.11 -13.48
CA ARG A 72 6.89 13.30 -13.43
C ARG A 72 5.59 13.04 -12.67
N ILE A 73 5.11 14.08 -12.00
CA ILE A 73 3.81 14.12 -11.35
C ILE A 73 3.00 15.26 -11.97
N THR A 74 1.83 14.95 -12.50
CA THR A 74 0.89 15.96 -13.01
C THR A 74 -0.19 16.22 -11.97
N PHE A 75 -0.40 17.48 -11.64
CA PHE A 75 -1.49 17.93 -10.79
C PHE A 75 -2.54 18.66 -11.62
N GLY A 76 -3.76 18.15 -11.66
CA GLY A 76 -4.92 18.78 -12.28
C GLY A 76 -5.78 19.52 -11.28
N GLY A 77 -6.17 20.76 -11.60
CA GLY A 77 -7.01 21.60 -10.77
C GLY A 77 -8.51 21.50 -11.11
N PRO A 78 -9.39 22.18 -10.32
CA PRO A 78 -10.84 22.12 -10.48
C PRO A 78 -11.37 22.65 -11.82
N ASN A 79 -10.62 23.52 -12.47
CA ASN A 79 -10.91 24.06 -13.80
C ASN A 79 -10.23 23.26 -14.93
N HIS A 80 -9.70 22.07 -14.64
CA HIS A 80 -8.95 21.21 -15.53
C HIS A 80 -7.63 21.81 -16.06
N SER A 81 -7.15 22.91 -15.48
CA SER A 81 -5.76 23.30 -15.66
C SER A 81 -4.85 22.29 -15.00
N HIS A 82 -3.64 22.14 -15.48
CA HIS A 82 -2.66 21.24 -14.89
C HIS A 82 -1.27 21.85 -14.88
N PHE A 83 -0.42 21.34 -14.00
CA PHE A 83 0.99 21.62 -13.99
C PHE A 83 1.78 20.35 -13.66
N ASP A 84 3.00 20.30 -14.17
CA ASP A 84 3.88 19.16 -14.03
C ASP A 84 5.02 19.44 -13.05
N VAL A 85 5.26 18.48 -12.17
CA VAL A 85 6.43 18.45 -11.29
C VAL A 85 7.36 17.34 -11.79
N HIS A 86 8.52 17.71 -12.31
CA HIS A 86 9.53 16.77 -12.73
C HIS A 86 10.35 16.29 -11.53
N LEU A 87 10.54 14.98 -11.40
CA LEU A 87 11.43 14.38 -10.43
C LEU A 87 12.87 14.57 -10.93
N LYS A 88 13.47 15.73 -10.64
CA LYS A 88 14.85 16.04 -11.03
C LYS A 88 15.78 15.85 -9.85
N GLY A 89 16.81 15.04 -10.02
CA GLY A 89 17.92 14.96 -9.07
C GLY A 89 18.71 16.26 -9.07
N ASN A 90 19.08 16.72 -7.88
CA ASN A 90 20.12 17.71 -7.72
C ASN A 90 21.35 16.98 -7.18
N ASN A 91 22.44 16.95 -7.93
CA ASN A 91 23.68 16.22 -7.62
C ASN A 91 24.28 16.52 -6.24
N LYS A 92 23.81 17.56 -5.54
CA LYS A 92 24.28 17.95 -4.21
C LYS A 92 23.56 17.30 -3.02
N ASN A 93 22.35 16.71 -3.22
CA ASN A 93 21.51 16.30 -2.07
C ASN A 93 20.81 14.92 -2.24
N ASN A 94 21.30 14.00 -3.05
CA ASN A 94 20.70 12.65 -3.23
C ASN A 94 19.17 12.66 -3.41
N PHE A 95 18.65 13.59 -4.22
CA PHE A 95 17.21 13.61 -4.50
C PHE A 95 16.84 12.49 -5.47
N ILE A 96 15.74 11.85 -5.18
CA ILE A 96 15.18 10.77 -5.97
C ILE A 96 14.69 11.33 -7.29
N THR A 97 15.21 10.77 -8.38
CA THR A 97 14.94 11.20 -9.74
C THR A 97 13.79 10.43 -10.39
N LYS A 98 13.36 9.35 -9.78
CA LYS A 98 12.34 8.44 -10.29
C LYS A 98 11.49 7.80 -9.20
N GLY A 99 10.32 7.39 -9.58
CA GLY A 99 9.43 6.51 -8.82
C GLY A 99 8.99 5.36 -9.72
N TYR A 100 8.09 4.53 -9.22
CA TYR A 100 7.52 3.42 -9.98
C TYR A 100 6.03 3.30 -9.71
N VAL A 101 5.30 2.77 -10.67
CA VAL A 101 3.95 2.23 -10.46
C VAL A 101 4.01 0.75 -10.81
N ILE A 102 3.92 -0.10 -9.81
CA ILE A 102 4.01 -1.56 -9.96
C ILE A 102 2.81 -2.19 -9.26
N PRO A 103 2.01 -3.01 -9.96
CA PRO A 103 0.87 -3.69 -9.35
C PRO A 103 1.27 -4.41 -8.08
N ARG A 104 0.49 -4.21 -7.00
CA ARG A 104 0.79 -4.74 -5.67
C ARG A 104 0.96 -6.25 -5.64
N LYS A 105 0.23 -6.98 -6.50
CA LYS A 105 0.42 -8.43 -6.65
C LYS A 105 1.86 -8.78 -7.04
N THR A 106 2.44 -8.01 -7.95
CA THR A 106 3.81 -8.20 -8.45
C THR A 106 4.84 -7.72 -7.43
N PHE A 107 4.69 -6.47 -6.96
CA PHE A 107 5.64 -5.84 -6.04
C PHE A 107 5.70 -6.54 -4.68
N ASP A 108 4.53 -6.80 -4.06
CA ASP A 108 4.48 -7.46 -2.76
C ASP A 108 5.08 -8.87 -2.84
N TYR A 109 4.83 -9.59 -3.95
CA TYR A 109 5.39 -10.93 -4.14
C TYR A 109 6.90 -10.92 -4.38
N PHE A 110 7.41 -9.88 -5.03
CA PHE A 110 8.86 -9.69 -5.17
C PHE A 110 9.53 -9.53 -3.80
N LEU A 111 9.03 -8.61 -2.96
CA LEU A 111 9.55 -8.41 -1.61
C LEU A 111 9.40 -9.66 -0.73
N PHE A 112 8.24 -10.31 -0.80
CA PHE A 112 7.96 -11.56 -0.11
C PHE A 112 9.00 -12.64 -0.45
N LYS A 113 9.30 -12.84 -1.74
CA LYS A 113 10.32 -13.82 -2.16
C LYS A 113 11.70 -13.47 -1.63
N LYS A 114 12.05 -12.19 -1.62
CA LYS A 114 13.33 -11.73 -1.07
C LYS A 114 13.44 -12.03 0.42
N ALA A 115 12.43 -11.69 1.20
CA ALA A 115 12.40 -11.99 2.64
C ALA A 115 12.39 -13.50 2.93
N LYS A 116 11.69 -14.30 2.11
CA LYS A 116 11.59 -15.76 2.30
C LYS A 116 12.91 -16.50 2.11
N ASN A 117 13.90 -15.90 1.45
CA ASN A 117 15.20 -16.53 1.24
C ASN A 117 16.02 -16.67 2.56
N SER A 118 15.77 -15.80 3.52
CA SER A 118 16.53 -15.71 4.78
C SER A 118 15.68 -15.78 6.03
N THR A 119 14.33 -15.71 5.87
CA THR A 119 13.41 -15.62 6.99
C THR A 119 12.31 -16.67 6.88
N GLU A 120 11.95 -17.28 7.98
CA GLU A 120 10.79 -18.16 8.05
C GLU A 120 9.50 -17.35 7.88
N ILE A 121 8.66 -17.73 6.92
CA ILE A 121 7.38 -17.09 6.65
C ILE A 121 6.26 -18.12 6.68
N LEU A 122 5.33 -17.97 7.61
CA LEU A 122 4.13 -18.81 7.70
C LEU A 122 2.96 -18.15 6.97
N GLU A 123 2.67 -18.65 5.78
CA GLU A 123 1.50 -18.26 4.98
C GLU A 123 0.24 -18.99 5.48
N GLY A 124 -0.91 -18.33 5.36
CA GLY A 124 -2.18 -18.88 5.87
C GLY A 124 -2.29 -18.86 7.39
N PHE A 125 -1.39 -18.16 8.07
CA PHE A 125 -1.39 -18.05 9.53
C PHE A 125 -2.22 -16.83 9.97
N LYS A 126 -3.33 -17.06 10.64
CA LYS A 126 -4.24 -16.03 11.10
C LYS A 126 -4.01 -15.71 12.57
N VAL A 127 -3.28 -14.64 12.86
CA VAL A 127 -3.13 -14.11 14.21
C VAL A 127 -4.49 -13.75 14.79
N LYS A 128 -4.76 -14.17 16.02
CA LYS A 128 -6.02 -13.98 16.75
C LYS A 128 -5.86 -13.08 17.96
N ASP A 129 -4.74 -13.25 18.67
CA ASP A 129 -4.51 -12.54 19.92
C ASP A 129 -3.01 -12.31 20.19
N LEU A 130 -2.74 -11.40 21.13
CA LEU A 130 -1.42 -11.22 21.73
C LEU A 130 -1.33 -12.00 23.03
N ILE A 131 -0.13 -12.50 23.32
CA ILE A 131 0.21 -13.12 24.60
C ILE A 131 1.01 -12.10 25.41
N TYR A 132 0.73 -12.01 26.67
CA TYR A 132 1.37 -11.04 27.56
C TYR A 132 2.15 -11.73 28.66
N GLU A 133 3.29 -11.15 28.99
CA GLU A 133 4.05 -11.42 30.20
C GLU A 133 4.23 -10.11 30.97
N LYS A 134 3.70 -10.02 32.18
CA LYS A 134 3.75 -8.81 33.03
C LYS A 134 3.35 -7.53 32.27
N ASP A 135 2.19 -7.53 31.64
CA ASP A 135 1.62 -6.42 30.86
C ASP A 135 2.38 -6.06 29.56
N LYS A 136 3.43 -6.78 29.23
CA LYS A 136 4.20 -6.60 28.00
C LYS A 136 3.81 -7.67 26.97
N PRO A 137 3.53 -7.32 25.70
CA PRO A 137 3.38 -8.31 24.65
C PRO A 137 4.66 -9.15 24.52
N ALA A 138 4.53 -10.46 24.60
CA ALA A 138 5.64 -11.42 24.58
C ALA A 138 5.42 -12.54 23.55
N GLY A 139 4.30 -12.51 22.82
CA GLY A 139 4.00 -13.51 21.82
C GLY A 139 2.66 -13.25 21.12
N ILE A 140 2.33 -14.14 20.23
CA ILE A 140 1.04 -14.17 19.52
C ILE A 140 0.39 -15.56 19.64
N ARG A 141 -0.94 -15.58 19.53
CA ARG A 141 -1.75 -16.77 19.33
C ARG A 141 -2.45 -16.67 17.99
N GLY A 142 -2.43 -17.73 17.22
CA GLY A 142 -3.08 -17.74 15.91
C GLY A 142 -3.46 -19.14 15.46
N ILE A 143 -4.05 -19.21 14.28
CA ILE A 143 -4.46 -20.45 13.63
C ILE A 143 -3.66 -20.60 12.36
N ASN A 144 -2.98 -21.73 12.21
CA ASN A 144 -2.22 -22.06 11.02
C ASN A 144 -3.12 -22.53 9.86
N ARG A 145 -2.50 -22.84 8.72
CA ARG A 145 -3.21 -23.27 7.52
C ARG A 145 -4.04 -24.55 7.70
N ASP A 146 -3.63 -25.42 8.64
CA ASP A 146 -4.30 -26.69 8.93
C ASP A 146 -5.45 -26.53 9.94
N GLY A 147 -5.74 -25.30 10.36
CA GLY A 147 -6.78 -25.01 11.35
C GLY A 147 -6.35 -25.23 12.79
N LYS A 148 -5.07 -25.56 13.04
CA LYS A 148 -4.54 -25.80 14.40
C LYS A 148 -4.12 -24.49 15.04
N GLU A 149 -4.47 -24.35 16.33
CA GLU A 149 -3.99 -23.22 17.13
C GLU A 149 -2.50 -23.39 17.44
N GLN A 150 -1.75 -22.28 17.33
CA GLN A 150 -0.34 -22.20 17.65
C GLN A 150 -0.04 -20.92 18.42
N VAL A 151 0.93 -21.03 19.34
CA VAL A 151 1.52 -19.92 20.09
C VAL A 151 2.96 -19.76 19.60
N ILE A 152 3.37 -18.54 19.32
CA ILE A 152 4.74 -18.17 18.95
C ILE A 152 5.15 -17.03 19.86
N GLU A 153 6.32 -17.14 20.48
CA GLU A 153 6.85 -16.19 21.46
C GLU A 153 8.08 -15.49 20.92
N ALA A 154 8.16 -14.18 21.19
CA ALA A 154 9.34 -13.35 20.96
C ALA A 154 9.23 -12.08 21.81
N PRO A 155 10.37 -11.48 22.20
CA PRO A 155 10.39 -10.27 23.01
C PRO A 155 9.84 -9.03 22.30
N ILE A 156 9.76 -9.04 20.95
CA ILE A 156 9.27 -7.92 20.15
C ILE A 156 8.27 -8.41 19.10
N ILE A 157 7.15 -7.70 18.99
CA ILE A 157 6.12 -7.92 17.98
C ILE A 157 6.02 -6.70 17.07
N LEU A 158 6.23 -6.88 15.76
CA LEU A 158 6.00 -5.86 14.75
C LEU A 158 4.63 -6.05 14.10
N GLY A 159 3.74 -5.09 14.28
CA GLY A 159 2.44 -5.05 13.60
C GLY A 159 2.57 -4.43 12.22
N CYS A 160 2.73 -5.26 11.19
CA CYS A 160 2.83 -4.88 9.77
C CYS A 160 1.60 -5.30 8.97
N ASP A 161 0.47 -5.51 9.64
CA ASP A 161 -0.76 -6.12 9.11
C ASP A 161 -1.76 -5.07 8.55
N GLY A 162 -1.26 -3.84 8.34
CA GLY A 162 -1.89 -2.77 7.56
C GLY A 162 -3.10 -2.13 8.22
N ALA A 163 -3.93 -1.46 7.42
CA ALA A 163 -5.03 -0.63 7.90
C ALA A 163 -6.05 -1.34 8.81
N ASN A 164 -6.11 -2.67 8.77
CA ASN A 164 -7.00 -3.49 9.58
C ASN A 164 -6.24 -4.27 10.67
N SER A 165 -5.13 -3.73 11.13
CA SER A 165 -4.23 -4.38 12.07
C SER A 165 -4.93 -5.01 13.27
N ILE A 166 -4.69 -6.31 13.47
CA ILE A 166 -5.10 -7.04 14.67
C ILE A 166 -4.20 -6.64 15.85
N VAL A 167 -2.90 -6.46 15.59
CA VAL A 167 -1.93 -6.07 16.60
C VAL A 167 -2.31 -4.72 17.19
N ALA A 168 -2.55 -3.69 16.36
CA ALA A 168 -2.94 -2.37 16.83
C ALA A 168 -4.26 -2.38 17.62
N ARG A 169 -5.23 -3.22 17.24
CA ARG A 169 -6.50 -3.38 17.97
C ARG A 169 -6.31 -4.01 19.34
N LYS A 170 -5.50 -5.04 19.42
CA LYS A 170 -5.27 -5.76 20.68
C LYS A 170 -4.45 -4.94 21.68
N LEU A 171 -3.66 -4.01 21.18
CA LEU A 171 -2.91 -3.03 21.99
C LEU A 171 -3.72 -1.78 22.36
N ASP A 172 -4.99 -1.67 21.92
CA ASP A 172 -5.79 -0.43 21.98
C ASP A 172 -5.02 0.82 21.50
N ALA A 173 -4.04 0.59 20.60
CA ALA A 173 -3.15 1.64 20.10
C ALA A 173 -3.83 2.53 19.06
N TYR A 174 -5.06 2.17 18.65
CA TYR A 174 -5.69 2.81 17.52
C TYR A 174 -7.23 2.76 17.57
N LYS A 175 -7.82 3.92 17.79
CA LYS A 175 -9.29 4.11 17.66
C LYS A 175 -9.62 4.65 16.27
N ARG A 176 -10.46 3.93 15.52
CA ARG A 176 -10.94 4.39 14.22
C ARG A 176 -12.07 5.40 14.40
N GLY A 177 -11.83 6.63 13.94
CA GLY A 177 -12.88 7.64 13.79
C GLY A 177 -13.25 7.81 12.32
N MET A 178 -14.48 8.26 12.04
CA MET A 178 -14.90 8.58 10.66
C MET A 178 -14.11 9.76 10.09
N ASP A 179 -13.81 10.76 10.93
CA ASP A 179 -13.06 11.96 10.57
C ASP A 179 -11.61 11.69 10.16
N ASN A 180 -11.09 10.49 10.51
CA ASN A 180 -9.71 10.08 10.27
C ASN A 180 -9.61 8.92 9.27
N THR A 181 -10.63 8.75 8.44
CA THR A 181 -10.67 7.67 7.45
C THR A 181 -11.06 8.25 6.09
N ALA A 182 -10.31 7.90 5.07
CA ALA A 182 -10.71 8.07 3.68
C ALA A 182 -11.22 6.74 3.12
N VAL A 183 -12.05 6.83 2.10
CA VAL A 183 -12.49 5.70 1.29
C VAL A 183 -12.02 5.92 -0.14
N ALA A 184 -11.56 4.87 -0.76
CA ALA A 184 -11.13 4.92 -2.15
C ALA A 184 -11.59 3.68 -2.89
N ILE A 185 -11.79 3.83 -4.19
CA ILE A 185 -11.92 2.69 -5.11
C ILE A 185 -10.84 2.78 -6.16
N ARG A 186 -10.44 1.64 -6.67
CA ARG A 186 -9.53 1.55 -7.83
C ARG A 186 -9.99 0.47 -8.80
N CYS A 187 -9.61 0.63 -10.05
CA CYS A 187 -9.81 -0.34 -11.11
C CYS A 187 -8.60 -0.30 -12.05
N TYR A 188 -8.18 -1.45 -12.53
CA TYR A 188 -7.24 -1.49 -13.68
C TYR A 188 -8.01 -1.37 -14.97
N TYR A 189 -7.47 -0.56 -15.86
CA TYR A 189 -7.94 -0.42 -17.24
C TYR A 189 -6.81 -0.75 -18.20
N GLU A 190 -7.12 -1.26 -19.36
CA GLU A 190 -6.22 -1.30 -20.51
C GLU A 190 -6.72 -0.40 -21.62
N GLY A 191 -5.83 0.02 -22.52
CA GLY A 191 -6.18 0.86 -23.66
C GLY A 191 -6.45 2.33 -23.32
N VAL A 192 -6.07 2.81 -22.13
CA VAL A 192 -6.16 4.23 -21.79
C VAL A 192 -5.11 4.99 -22.58
N GLU A 193 -5.53 5.99 -23.36
CA GLU A 193 -4.66 6.79 -24.20
C GLU A 193 -3.88 7.85 -23.41
N GLY A 194 -2.71 8.27 -23.93
CA GLY A 194 -1.88 9.33 -23.35
C GLY A 194 -1.17 8.92 -22.04
N LEU A 195 -1.03 7.62 -21.77
CA LEU A 195 -0.18 7.15 -20.68
C LEU A 195 1.29 7.44 -21.01
N SER A 196 2.03 7.89 -20.01
CA SER A 196 3.48 8.14 -20.12
C SER A 196 4.15 7.91 -18.76
N ASN A 197 5.43 8.28 -18.62
CA ASN A 197 6.21 8.14 -17.37
C ASN A 197 5.78 9.15 -16.29
N GLN A 198 4.48 9.32 -16.10
CA GLN A 198 3.90 10.25 -15.12
C GLN A 198 2.74 9.62 -14.35
N ILE A 199 2.59 10.00 -13.10
CA ILE A 199 1.35 9.82 -12.36
C ILE A 199 0.53 11.10 -12.42
N GLU A 200 -0.78 10.96 -12.52
CA GLU A 200 -1.69 12.09 -12.60
C GLU A 200 -2.63 12.09 -11.39
N LEU A 201 -2.73 13.24 -10.74
CA LEU A 201 -3.60 13.51 -9.58
C LEU A 201 -4.51 14.69 -9.92
N HIS A 202 -5.79 14.43 -10.16
CA HIS A 202 -6.76 15.40 -10.60
C HIS A 202 -7.72 15.79 -9.46
N TYR A 203 -7.58 17.00 -8.95
CA TYR A 203 -8.44 17.63 -7.93
C TYR A 203 -9.58 18.37 -8.60
N ILE A 204 -10.40 17.66 -9.37
CA ILE A 204 -11.46 18.18 -10.21
C ILE A 204 -12.78 18.33 -9.46
N SER A 205 -13.67 19.19 -9.98
CA SER A 205 -14.93 19.50 -9.32
C SER A 205 -15.85 18.30 -9.16
N GLU A 206 -15.79 17.33 -10.08
CA GLU A 206 -16.59 16.12 -10.10
C GLU A 206 -16.30 15.18 -8.92
N VAL A 207 -15.10 15.29 -8.32
CA VAL A 207 -14.63 14.41 -7.21
C VAL A 207 -14.39 15.22 -5.92
N LYS A 208 -14.68 16.52 -5.93
CA LYS A 208 -14.44 17.38 -4.76
C LYS A 208 -15.26 16.91 -3.54
N PRO A 209 -14.66 16.88 -2.33
CA PRO A 209 -13.31 17.29 -1.93
C PRO A 209 -12.26 16.15 -1.92
N GLY A 210 -12.21 15.33 -2.95
CA GLY A 210 -11.24 14.28 -3.15
C GLY A 210 -10.40 14.48 -4.40
N TYR A 211 -9.91 13.40 -4.96
CA TYR A 211 -9.16 13.42 -6.23
C TYR A 211 -9.38 12.14 -7.03
N PHE A 212 -9.23 12.28 -8.34
CA PHE A 212 -9.13 11.19 -9.29
C PHE A 212 -7.64 10.97 -9.62
N TRP A 213 -7.19 9.73 -9.67
CA TRP A 213 -5.84 9.41 -10.12
C TRP A 213 -5.83 8.56 -11.38
N LEU A 214 -4.79 8.74 -12.18
CA LEU A 214 -4.51 7.96 -13.35
C LEU A 214 -3.01 7.64 -13.37
N PHE A 215 -2.66 6.38 -13.10
CA PHE A 215 -1.28 5.92 -12.97
C PHE A 215 -0.98 4.83 -13.98
N PRO A 216 0.05 4.96 -14.83
CA PRO A 216 0.46 3.92 -15.75
C PRO A 216 0.99 2.71 -14.95
N ALA A 217 0.50 1.50 -15.25
CA ALA A 217 0.81 0.29 -14.47
C ALA A 217 1.50 -0.80 -15.33
N GLY A 218 2.24 -0.40 -16.37
CA GLY A 218 2.91 -1.32 -17.31
C GLY A 218 1.96 -1.99 -18.29
N ASN A 219 2.50 -2.53 -19.39
CA ASN A 219 1.77 -3.33 -20.39
C ASN A 219 0.44 -2.70 -20.86
N ASN A 220 0.48 -1.42 -21.23
CA ASN A 220 -0.69 -0.64 -21.68
C ASN A 220 -1.83 -0.60 -20.66
N ARG A 221 -1.54 -0.77 -19.35
CA ARG A 221 -2.51 -0.72 -18.26
C ARG A 221 -2.40 0.58 -17.47
N ALA A 222 -3.52 1.02 -16.95
CA ALA A 222 -3.60 2.09 -15.98
C ALA A 222 -4.28 1.60 -14.70
N ASN A 223 -3.75 2.01 -13.54
CA ASN A 223 -4.46 1.98 -12.27
C ASN A 223 -5.19 3.31 -12.13
N ILE A 224 -6.50 3.29 -12.19
CA ILE A 224 -7.31 4.49 -11.97
C ILE A 224 -8.16 4.36 -10.73
N GLY A 225 -8.48 5.48 -10.13
CA GLY A 225 -9.41 5.46 -9.01
C GLY A 225 -9.73 6.85 -8.46
N ILE A 226 -10.55 6.85 -7.45
CA ILE A 226 -10.97 8.05 -6.73
C ILE A 226 -10.89 7.81 -5.22
N GLY A 227 -10.59 8.88 -4.50
CA GLY A 227 -10.56 8.87 -3.04
C GLY A 227 -11.24 10.10 -2.45
N LEU A 228 -12.04 9.88 -1.42
CA LEU A 228 -12.74 10.90 -0.65
C LEU A 228 -12.53 10.68 0.85
N SER A 229 -12.72 11.70 1.67
CA SER A 229 -12.92 11.48 3.10
C SER A 229 -14.17 10.63 3.32
N LYS A 230 -14.20 9.84 4.38
CA LYS A 230 -15.35 8.99 4.69
C LYS A 230 -16.60 9.80 5.00
N ASN A 231 -16.42 10.98 5.59
CA ASN A 231 -17.52 11.90 5.87
C ASN A 231 -18.12 12.48 4.59
N ASP A 232 -17.29 12.86 3.63
CA ASP A 232 -17.78 13.40 2.36
C ASP A 232 -18.40 12.31 1.50
N ALA A 233 -17.82 11.11 1.47
CA ALA A 233 -18.41 9.97 0.78
C ALA A 233 -19.81 9.58 1.33
N LYS A 234 -20.10 9.87 2.60
CA LYS A 234 -21.44 9.64 3.17
C LYS A 234 -22.47 10.70 2.79
N LYS A 235 -22.02 11.91 2.47
CA LYS A 235 -22.88 13.02 2.02
C LYS A 235 -23.15 12.96 0.50
N GLU A 236 -22.40 12.13 -0.19
CA GLU A 236 -22.51 11.97 -1.63
C GLU A 236 -23.63 10.96 -1.95
N ASP A 237 -24.57 11.36 -2.78
CA ASP A 237 -25.70 10.51 -3.19
C ASP A 237 -25.29 9.46 -4.23
N ARG A 238 -24.17 9.70 -4.93
CA ARG A 238 -23.64 8.78 -5.94
C ARG A 238 -22.66 7.79 -5.30
N THR A 239 -22.60 6.57 -5.78
CA THR A 239 -21.54 5.64 -5.42
C THR A 239 -20.20 6.10 -6.00
N LEU A 240 -19.08 5.75 -5.35
CA LEU A 240 -17.74 6.05 -5.88
C LEU A 240 -17.55 5.46 -7.29
N SER A 241 -18.11 4.29 -7.56
CA SER A 241 -18.06 3.69 -8.91
C SER A 241 -18.78 4.54 -9.95
N LYS A 242 -19.91 5.13 -9.59
CA LYS A 242 -20.65 6.03 -10.49
C LYS A 242 -19.89 7.32 -10.76
N ILE A 243 -19.30 7.92 -9.73
CA ILE A 243 -18.45 9.10 -9.89
C ILE A 243 -17.25 8.77 -10.81
N MET A 244 -16.59 7.64 -10.62
CA MET A 244 -15.46 7.23 -11.47
C MET A 244 -15.88 7.05 -12.93
N GLU A 245 -17.05 6.47 -13.18
CA GLU A 245 -17.63 6.36 -14.53
C GLU A 245 -17.90 7.74 -15.14
N GLU A 246 -18.54 8.65 -14.40
CA GLU A 246 -18.81 10.01 -14.85
C GLU A 246 -17.54 10.78 -15.19
N VAL A 247 -16.47 10.64 -14.37
CA VAL A 247 -15.16 11.24 -14.65
C VAL A 247 -14.58 10.71 -15.95
N THR A 248 -14.54 9.38 -16.13
CA THR A 248 -13.98 8.76 -17.34
C THR A 248 -14.76 9.13 -18.61
N GLN A 249 -16.07 9.39 -18.49
CA GLN A 249 -16.95 9.80 -19.60
C GLN A 249 -17.05 11.33 -19.75
N SER A 250 -16.43 12.10 -18.88
CA SER A 250 -16.47 13.57 -18.97
C SER A 250 -15.79 14.08 -20.25
N LYS A 251 -16.14 15.31 -20.67
CA LYS A 251 -15.53 15.92 -21.86
C LYS A 251 -14.00 16.00 -21.84
N TYR A 252 -13.40 15.96 -20.64
CA TYR A 252 -11.95 16.07 -20.45
C TYR A 252 -11.22 14.72 -20.55
N PHE A 253 -11.89 13.62 -20.18
CA PHE A 253 -11.25 12.30 -20.14
C PHE A 253 -11.79 11.34 -21.19
N ARG A 254 -13.00 11.53 -21.74
CA ARG A 254 -13.66 10.57 -22.65
C ARG A 254 -12.81 10.16 -23.86
N SER A 255 -12.00 11.09 -24.40
CA SER A 255 -11.10 10.75 -25.51
C SER A 255 -10.05 9.73 -25.09
N ARG A 256 -9.50 9.89 -23.90
CA ARG A 256 -8.49 8.96 -23.33
C ARG A 256 -9.06 7.58 -23.01
N PHE A 257 -10.37 7.51 -22.73
CA PHE A 257 -11.07 6.28 -22.39
C PHE A 257 -11.92 5.70 -23.51
N SER A 258 -11.88 6.26 -24.72
CA SER A 258 -12.71 5.84 -25.86
C SER A 258 -12.52 4.36 -26.23
N ASN A 259 -11.27 3.87 -26.15
CA ASN A 259 -10.89 2.49 -26.43
C ASN A 259 -10.51 1.72 -25.17
N ALA A 260 -10.67 2.34 -23.99
CA ALA A 260 -10.27 1.73 -22.74
C ALA A 260 -11.35 0.79 -22.21
N ARG A 261 -10.91 -0.32 -21.61
CA ARG A 261 -11.79 -1.26 -20.93
C ARG A 261 -11.32 -1.62 -19.53
N PRO A 262 -12.22 -1.77 -18.56
CA PRO A 262 -11.86 -2.25 -17.24
C PRO A 262 -11.43 -3.72 -17.30
N LEU A 263 -10.36 -4.05 -16.62
CA LEU A 263 -9.84 -5.42 -16.47
C LEU A 263 -10.49 -6.17 -15.30
N GLU A 264 -11.17 -5.46 -14.43
CA GLU A 264 -11.82 -5.98 -13.24
C GLU A 264 -12.95 -5.06 -12.77
N LYS A 265 -13.77 -5.52 -11.84
CA LYS A 265 -14.71 -4.63 -11.14
C LYS A 265 -13.96 -3.69 -10.20
N PRO A 266 -14.39 -2.43 -10.05
CA PRO A 266 -13.81 -1.51 -9.07
C PRO A 266 -13.80 -2.12 -7.67
N LYS A 267 -12.65 -1.99 -6.97
CA LYS A 267 -12.45 -2.52 -5.62
C LYS A 267 -12.20 -1.37 -4.64
N GLY A 268 -12.87 -1.41 -3.50
CA GLY A 268 -12.80 -0.37 -2.48
C GLY A 268 -11.93 -0.73 -1.26
N TRP A 269 -11.37 0.30 -0.64
CA TRP A 269 -10.63 0.16 0.61
C TRP A 269 -10.79 1.39 1.51
N ASN A 270 -10.79 1.14 2.83
CA ASN A 270 -10.73 2.20 3.82
C ASN A 270 -9.26 2.52 4.16
N LEU A 271 -8.92 3.80 4.12
CA LEU A 271 -7.57 4.31 4.35
C LEU A 271 -7.55 5.10 5.66
N PRO A 272 -6.77 4.69 6.67
CA PRO A 272 -6.57 5.51 7.86
C PRO A 272 -5.77 6.76 7.47
N MET A 273 -6.27 7.94 7.88
CA MET A 273 -5.59 9.22 7.67
C MET A 273 -4.62 9.49 8.81
N GLY A 274 -3.51 10.19 8.50
CA GLY A 274 -2.50 10.58 9.47
C GLY A 274 -2.86 11.79 10.35
N SER A 275 -4.14 12.16 10.42
CA SER A 275 -4.65 13.34 11.13
C SER A 275 -4.64 13.19 12.65
N ILE A 276 -4.47 12.00 13.19
CA ILE A 276 -4.36 11.75 14.63
C ILE A 276 -2.98 11.16 14.95
N ARG A 277 -2.36 11.69 16.01
CA ARG A 277 -1.15 11.10 16.58
C ARG A 277 -1.50 9.75 17.22
N ARG A 278 -0.79 8.69 16.84
CA ARG A 278 -1.03 7.32 17.31
C ARG A 278 0.17 6.82 18.09
N LYS A 279 -0.09 5.98 19.09
CA LYS A 279 0.96 5.22 19.75
C LYS A 279 1.42 4.12 18.77
N ASN A 280 2.61 4.26 18.22
CA ASN A 280 3.16 3.31 17.25
C ASN A 280 4.28 2.42 17.80
N HIS A 281 4.65 2.58 19.07
CA HIS A 281 5.61 1.71 19.77
C HIS A 281 5.37 1.71 21.27
N GLY A 282 5.93 0.73 21.92
CA GLY A 282 5.95 0.56 23.38
C GLY A 282 6.78 -0.66 23.74
N ASP A 283 6.77 -1.03 25.02
CA ASP A 283 7.48 -2.21 25.47
C ASP A 283 6.95 -3.45 24.74
N GLY A 284 7.84 -4.16 24.04
CA GLY A 284 7.54 -5.40 23.32
C GLY A 284 6.82 -5.22 21.99
N PHE A 285 6.56 -4.00 21.48
CA PHE A 285 5.91 -3.85 20.18
C PHE A 285 6.28 -2.59 19.40
N MET A 286 6.13 -2.67 18.07
CA MET A 286 6.08 -1.55 17.13
C MET A 286 4.97 -1.78 16.11
N LEU A 287 4.40 -0.68 15.58
CA LEU A 287 3.37 -0.67 14.52
C LEU A 287 3.90 0.09 13.31
N LEU A 288 3.80 -0.49 12.12
CA LEU A 288 4.29 0.01 10.84
C LEU A 288 3.15 0.22 9.83
#